data_424f00ceb71747ac55c31120770ef35f
#
_entry.id   424f00ceb71747ac55c31120770ef35f
#
_cell.length_a   1.000
_cell.length_b   1.000
_cell.length_c   1.000
_cell.angle_alpha   90.00
_cell.angle_beta   90.00
_cell.angle_gamma   90.00
#
_symmetry.space_group_name_H-M   'P 1'
#
loop_
_entity.id
_entity.type
_entity.pdbx_description
1 polymer ?
#
loop_
_entity_poly.entity_id
_entity_poly.type
_entity_poly.pdbx_seq_one_letter_code
_entity_poly.pdbx_strand_id
1 'polypeptide(L)'
;MNRAIPVENQEAIMRVMDNIKIIRGTYDIKTTMIGGEEIRFKAEVDIDGRELTKRYLETLSLDDLLQEVKNVKTEQQLAHFMLKHGDNLVNTLGAEINKIEEKIKVIHLFIQFSII
;
A
#
# COMPACT_ATOMS: atom_id res chain seq x y z
N MET A 1 -29.18 -6.41 4.42
CA MET A 1 -28.91 -7.25 3.23
C MET A 1 -27.83 -6.62 2.38
N ASN A 2 -26.84 -7.41 1.98
CA ASN A 2 -25.74 -6.92 1.14
C ASN A 2 -26.12 -7.00 -0.33
N ARG A 3 -25.80 -5.98 -1.09
CA ARG A 3 -25.95 -5.95 -2.55
C ARG A 3 -24.70 -5.41 -3.19
N ALA A 4 -24.46 -5.85 -4.42
CA ALA A 4 -23.35 -5.31 -5.20
C ALA A 4 -23.60 -3.84 -5.53
N ILE A 5 -22.54 -3.06 -5.54
CA ILE A 5 -22.59 -1.67 -5.99
C ILE A 5 -22.69 -1.61 -7.51
N PRO A 6 -23.13 -0.48 -8.08
CA PRO A 6 -23.16 -0.31 -9.52
C PRO A 6 -21.79 -0.52 -10.15
N VAL A 7 -21.77 -1.10 -11.35
CA VAL A 7 -20.54 -1.41 -12.10
C VAL A 7 -19.69 -0.15 -12.32
N GLU A 8 -20.33 0.99 -12.60
CA GLU A 8 -19.64 2.26 -12.84
C GLU A 8 -18.76 2.67 -11.66
N ASN A 9 -19.26 2.48 -10.42
CA ASN A 9 -18.50 2.81 -9.22
C ASN A 9 -17.31 1.86 -9.02
N GLN A 10 -17.52 0.58 -9.32
CA GLN A 10 -16.46 -0.42 -9.25
C GLN A 10 -15.37 -0.13 -10.28
N GLU A 11 -15.75 0.20 -11.50
CA GLU A 11 -14.79 0.56 -12.55
C GLU A 11 -14.00 1.82 -12.22
N ALA A 12 -14.66 2.81 -11.60
CA ALA A 12 -13.98 4.03 -11.19
C ALA A 12 -12.89 3.74 -10.15
N ILE A 13 -13.19 2.89 -9.18
CA ILE A 13 -12.22 2.45 -8.17
C ILE A 13 -11.06 1.70 -8.84
N MET A 14 -11.37 0.79 -9.76
CA MET A 14 -10.35 0.02 -10.46
C MET A 14 -9.43 0.90 -11.31
N ARG A 15 -9.97 1.93 -11.94
CA ARG A 15 -9.13 2.89 -12.71
C ARG A 15 -8.13 3.60 -11.80
N VAL A 16 -8.54 3.96 -10.58
CA VAL A 16 -7.60 4.54 -9.59
C VAL A 16 -6.54 3.53 -9.21
N MET A 17 -6.95 2.29 -8.91
CA MET A 17 -6.02 1.22 -8.50
C MET A 17 -4.99 0.90 -9.58
N ASP A 18 -5.43 0.85 -10.85
CA ASP A 18 -4.57 0.52 -11.99
C ASP A 18 -3.49 1.58 -12.26
N ASN A 19 -3.68 2.80 -11.75
CA ASN A 19 -2.71 3.89 -11.92
C ASN A 19 -1.73 4.02 -10.75
N ILE A 20 -1.80 3.13 -9.77
CA ILE A 20 -0.93 3.18 -8.60
C ILE A 20 0.27 2.26 -8.82
N LYS A 21 1.46 2.86 -8.91
CA LYS A 21 2.69 2.14 -9.30
C LYS A 21 3.10 1.06 -8.32
N ILE A 22 2.83 1.23 -7.03
CA ILE A 22 3.21 0.21 -6.04
C ILE A 22 2.32 -1.03 -6.09
N ILE A 23 1.19 -0.98 -6.79
CA ILE A 23 0.29 -2.11 -6.94
C ILE A 23 0.55 -2.75 -8.30
N ARG A 24 1.03 -4.00 -8.31
CA ARG A 24 1.22 -4.79 -9.53
C ARG A 24 -0.06 -5.43 -10.01
N GLY A 25 -0.95 -5.77 -9.10
CA GLY A 25 -2.21 -6.40 -9.45
C GLY A 25 -3.21 -6.32 -8.31
N THR A 26 -4.48 -6.37 -8.67
CA THR A 26 -5.59 -6.36 -7.72
C THR A 26 -6.48 -7.56 -8.02
N TYR A 27 -6.75 -8.36 -7.00
CA TYR A 27 -7.43 -9.64 -7.13
C TYR A 27 -8.56 -9.78 -6.13
N ASP A 28 -9.46 -10.71 -6.41
CA ASP A 28 -10.53 -11.11 -5.50
C ASP A 28 -11.33 -9.92 -4.99
N ILE A 29 -11.73 -9.06 -5.93
CA ILE A 29 -12.42 -7.82 -5.63
C ILE A 29 -13.85 -8.10 -5.22
N LYS A 30 -14.26 -7.56 -4.08
CA LYS A 30 -15.64 -7.67 -3.57
C LYS A 30 -16.13 -6.29 -3.17
N THR A 31 -17.24 -5.89 -3.76
CA THR A 31 -17.85 -4.60 -3.47
C THR A 31 -19.31 -4.85 -3.12
N THR A 32 -19.72 -4.49 -1.90
CA THR A 32 -21.07 -4.72 -1.41
C THR A 32 -21.60 -3.50 -0.69
N MET A 33 -22.93 -3.34 -0.71
CA MET A 33 -23.61 -2.39 0.16
C MET A 33 -24.00 -3.12 1.44
N ILE A 34 -23.66 -2.51 2.58
CA ILE A 34 -23.84 -3.10 3.90
C ILE A 34 -24.81 -2.27 4.75
N GLY A 35 -26.03 -2.13 4.28
CA GLY A 35 -27.05 -1.34 4.95
C GLY A 35 -26.94 0.14 4.65
N GLY A 36 -28.08 0.81 4.51
CA GLY A 36 -28.14 2.22 4.17
C GLY A 36 -27.38 2.51 2.89
N GLU A 37 -26.49 3.50 2.94
CA GLU A 37 -25.65 3.91 1.82
C GLU A 37 -24.20 3.45 1.96
N GLU A 38 -23.89 2.64 2.97
CA GLU A 38 -22.53 2.19 3.23
C GLU A 38 -22.08 1.14 2.22
N ILE A 39 -20.87 1.34 1.70
CA ILE A 39 -20.26 0.47 0.70
C ILE A 39 -18.99 -0.13 1.29
N ARG A 40 -18.82 -1.45 1.16
CA ARG A 40 -17.57 -2.12 1.51
C ARG A 40 -16.86 -2.55 0.23
N PHE A 41 -15.59 -2.13 0.11
CA PHE A 41 -14.69 -2.56 -0.95
C PHE A 41 -13.59 -3.40 -0.31
N LYS A 42 -13.45 -4.64 -0.77
CA LYS A 42 -12.37 -5.54 -0.36
C LYS A 42 -11.60 -5.99 -1.58
N ALA A 43 -10.28 -6.03 -1.47
CA ALA A 43 -9.43 -6.53 -2.54
C ALA A 43 -8.13 -7.08 -1.98
N GLU A 44 -7.59 -8.07 -2.67
CA GLU A 44 -6.21 -8.51 -2.45
C GLU A 44 -5.31 -7.76 -3.42
N VAL A 45 -4.20 -7.22 -2.92
CA VAL A 45 -3.26 -6.46 -3.73
C VAL A 45 -1.89 -7.10 -3.70
N ASP A 46 -1.26 -7.17 -4.88
CA ASP A 46 0.12 -7.59 -5.03
C ASP A 46 0.98 -6.33 -5.08
N ILE A 47 1.86 -6.18 -4.09
CA ILE A 47 2.69 -4.99 -3.93
C ILE A 47 4.01 -5.16 -4.70
N ASP A 48 4.36 -4.15 -5.50
CA ASP A 48 5.66 -4.08 -6.15
C ASP A 48 6.69 -3.57 -5.15
N GLY A 49 7.50 -4.49 -4.63
CA GLY A 49 8.52 -4.17 -3.63
C GLY A 49 9.57 -3.19 -4.13
N ARG A 50 9.90 -3.23 -5.41
CA ARG A 50 10.87 -2.30 -6.00
C ARG A 50 10.32 -0.87 -6.02
N GLU A 51 9.09 -0.69 -6.45
CA GLU A 51 8.45 0.62 -6.45
C GLU A 51 8.25 1.16 -5.03
N LEU A 52 7.87 0.28 -4.09
CA LEU A 52 7.76 0.66 -2.70
C LEU A 52 9.11 1.11 -2.13
N THR A 53 10.16 0.36 -2.42
CA THR A 53 11.52 0.68 -1.96
C THR A 53 12.01 2.00 -2.54
N LYS A 54 11.71 2.29 -3.81
CA LYS A 54 12.01 3.59 -4.42
C LYS A 54 11.37 4.73 -3.63
N ARG A 55 10.11 4.58 -3.24
CA ARG A 55 9.40 5.59 -2.45
C ARG A 55 10.02 5.77 -1.09
N TYR A 56 10.43 4.68 -0.46
CA TYR A 56 11.14 4.74 0.81
C TYR A 56 12.46 5.52 0.65
N LEU A 57 13.25 5.20 -0.37
CA LEU A 57 14.52 5.87 -0.63
C LEU A 57 14.35 7.38 -0.88
N GLU A 58 13.26 7.79 -1.49
CA GLU A 58 12.94 9.20 -1.72
C GLU A 58 12.75 9.97 -0.41
N THR A 59 12.42 9.29 0.68
CA THR A 59 12.25 9.92 2.00
C THR A 59 13.57 10.06 2.75
N LEU A 60 14.66 9.47 2.24
CA LEU A 60 15.95 9.43 2.89
C LEU A 60 16.97 10.29 2.15
N SER A 61 17.98 10.75 2.88
CA SER A 61 19.21 11.26 2.27
C SER A 61 20.08 10.08 1.86
N LEU A 62 20.32 9.89 0.57
CA LEU A 62 21.17 8.80 0.08
C LEU A 62 22.62 8.95 0.59
N ASP A 63 23.06 10.18 0.79
CA ASP A 63 24.38 10.46 1.38
C ASP A 63 24.46 9.90 2.80
N ASP A 64 23.44 10.16 3.63
CA ASP A 64 23.39 9.67 5.00
C ASP A 64 23.28 8.15 5.02
N LEU A 65 22.49 7.58 4.12
CA LEU A 65 22.33 6.12 4.01
C LEU A 65 23.65 5.48 3.62
N LEU A 66 24.40 6.09 2.70
CA LEU A 66 25.70 5.59 2.29
C LEU A 66 26.70 5.62 3.46
N GLN A 67 26.69 6.68 4.28
CA GLN A 67 27.52 6.74 5.47
C GLN A 67 27.14 5.66 6.49
N GLU A 68 25.85 5.42 6.66
CA GLU A 68 25.36 4.35 7.54
C GLU A 68 25.88 2.98 7.09
N VAL A 69 25.78 2.70 5.77
CA VAL A 69 26.29 1.44 5.19
C VAL A 69 27.81 1.32 5.39
N LYS A 70 28.56 2.41 5.21
CA LYS A 70 30.02 2.40 5.41
C LYS A 70 30.42 2.07 6.84
N ASN A 71 29.56 2.35 7.81
CA ASN A 71 29.82 2.06 9.22
C ASN A 71 29.44 0.63 9.62
N VAL A 72 28.83 -0.15 8.73
CA VAL A 72 28.50 -1.56 8.97
C VAL A 72 29.77 -2.39 8.80
N LYS A 73 30.27 -2.97 9.90
CA LYS A 73 31.54 -3.72 9.93
C LYS A 73 31.39 -5.16 10.40
N THR A 74 30.27 -5.50 11.04
CA THR A 74 30.03 -6.82 11.59
C THR A 74 28.69 -7.37 11.11
N GLU A 75 28.52 -8.69 11.20
CA GLU A 75 27.25 -9.33 10.85
C GLU A 75 26.10 -8.83 11.74
N GLN A 76 26.37 -8.57 13.02
CA GLN A 76 25.36 -8.03 13.94
C GLN A 76 24.92 -6.63 13.52
N GLN A 77 25.87 -5.80 13.12
CA GLN A 77 25.57 -4.46 12.65
C GLN A 77 24.77 -4.50 11.32
N LEU A 78 25.10 -5.44 10.44
CA LEU A 78 24.36 -5.64 9.20
C LEU A 78 22.92 -6.07 9.49
N ALA A 79 22.75 -7.02 10.38
CA ALA A 79 21.41 -7.47 10.78
C ALA A 79 20.58 -6.30 11.34
N HIS A 80 21.19 -5.50 12.21
CA HIS A 80 20.52 -4.32 12.79
C HIS A 80 20.11 -3.31 11.70
N PHE A 81 21.01 -3.06 10.76
CA PHE A 81 20.74 -2.19 9.60
C PHE A 81 19.53 -2.68 8.81
N MET A 82 19.50 -3.98 8.51
CA MET A 82 18.39 -4.56 7.74
C MET A 82 17.07 -4.55 8.51
N LEU A 83 17.10 -4.86 9.80
CA LEU A 83 15.90 -4.81 10.64
C LEU A 83 15.30 -3.41 10.71
N LYS A 84 16.15 -2.41 10.88
CA LYS A 84 15.73 -1.00 10.92
C LYS A 84 15.07 -0.58 9.61
N HIS A 85 15.73 -0.82 8.49
CA HIS A 85 15.21 -0.39 7.19
C HIS A 85 14.02 -1.24 6.75
N GLY A 86 13.99 -2.53 7.09
CA GLY A 86 12.82 -3.38 6.82
C GLY A 86 11.58 -2.90 7.56
N ASP A 87 11.74 -2.54 8.83
CA ASP A 87 10.63 -1.98 9.62
C ASP A 87 10.13 -0.66 9.03
N ASN A 88 11.06 0.23 8.67
CA ASN A 88 10.70 1.50 8.05
C ASN A 88 10.03 1.31 6.69
N LEU A 89 10.41 0.28 5.94
CA LEU A 89 9.79 -0.05 4.66
C LEU A 89 8.34 -0.48 4.84
N VAL A 90 8.05 -1.28 5.86
CA VAL A 90 6.68 -1.68 6.19
C VAL A 90 5.85 -0.47 6.60
N ASN A 91 6.44 0.46 7.37
CA ASN A 91 5.77 1.71 7.74
C ASN A 91 5.45 2.57 6.49
N THR A 92 6.36 2.58 5.52
CA THR A 92 6.15 3.26 4.24
C THR A 92 4.98 2.64 3.47
N LEU A 93 4.88 1.31 3.47
CA LEU A 93 3.74 0.61 2.87
C LEU A 93 2.43 1.04 3.52
N GLY A 94 2.39 1.08 4.85
CA GLY A 94 1.20 1.55 5.57
C GLY A 94 0.79 2.96 5.17
N ALA A 95 1.75 3.87 5.07
CA ALA A 95 1.50 5.25 4.65
C ALA A 95 0.99 5.33 3.20
N GLU A 96 1.57 4.51 2.30
CA GLU A 96 1.13 4.46 0.90
C GLU A 96 -0.28 3.88 0.76
N ILE A 97 -0.62 2.86 1.55
CA ILE A 97 -1.98 2.31 1.58
C ILE A 97 -2.98 3.37 2.05
N ASN A 98 -2.63 4.13 3.08
CA ASN A 98 -3.48 5.22 3.56
C ASN A 98 -3.72 6.28 2.46
N LYS A 99 -2.70 6.60 1.67
CA LYS A 99 -2.84 7.53 0.54
C LYS A 99 -3.79 6.98 -0.53
N ILE A 100 -3.73 5.68 -0.79
CA ILE A 100 -4.62 5.01 -1.74
C ILE A 100 -6.06 5.11 -1.25
N GLU A 101 -6.28 4.80 0.02
CA GLU A 101 -7.60 4.87 0.64
C GLU A 101 -8.18 6.29 0.54
N GLU A 102 -7.35 7.31 0.76
CA GLU A 102 -7.79 8.70 0.61
C GLU A 102 -8.18 9.06 -0.83
N LYS A 103 -7.46 8.52 -1.82
CA LYS A 103 -7.76 8.78 -3.24
C LYS A 103 -9.09 8.21 -3.69
N ILE A 104 -9.47 7.05 -3.15
CA ILE A 104 -10.72 6.38 -3.55
C ILE A 104 -11.82 6.55 -2.50
N LYS A 105 -11.55 7.34 -1.46
CA LYS A 105 -12.52 7.58 -0.41
C LYS A 105 -13.69 8.40 -0.92
N VAL A 106 -14.88 7.86 -0.69
CA VAL A 106 -16.13 8.57 -0.88
C VAL A 106 -16.92 8.45 0.41
N ILE A 107 -17.95 9.24 0.57
CA ILE A 107 -18.80 9.17 1.75
C ILE A 107 -19.37 7.75 1.87
N HIS A 108 -19.31 7.18 3.07
CA HIS A 108 -19.83 5.85 3.39
C HIS A 108 -19.10 4.70 2.69
N LEU A 109 -17.82 4.88 2.32
CA LEU A 109 -17.00 3.82 1.75
C LEU A 109 -16.04 3.25 2.81
N PHE A 110 -16.13 1.95 3.02
CA PHE A 110 -15.19 1.19 3.85
C PHE A 110 -14.27 0.39 2.94
N ILE A 111 -12.97 0.55 3.13
CA ILE A 111 -11.95 -0.08 2.29
C ILE A 111 -11.18 -1.08 3.14
N GLN A 112 -10.97 -2.26 2.59
CA GLN A 112 -10.16 -3.29 3.22
C GLN A 112 -9.27 -3.92 2.18
N PHE A 113 -7.95 -3.80 2.34
CA PHE A 113 -6.97 -4.45 1.49
C PHE A 113 -6.28 -5.59 2.24
N SER A 114 -6.07 -6.70 1.53
CA SER A 114 -5.21 -7.78 1.97
C SER A 114 -4.00 -7.83 1.05
N ILE A 115 -2.82 -7.85 1.61
CA ILE A 115 -1.56 -7.87 0.86
C ILE A 115 -1.18 -9.33 0.63
N ILE A 116 -0.87 -9.66 -0.60
CA ILE A 116 -0.45 -11.00 -1.00
C ILE A 116 0.99 -11.04 -1.46
#